data_297be40a598954abfe19d9320e71b7d5
#
_entry.id   297be40a598954abfe19d9320e71b7d5
#
_cell.length_a   1.000
_cell.length_b   1.000
_cell.length_c   1.000
_cell.angle_alpha   90.00
_cell.angle_beta   90.00
_cell.angle_gamma   90.00
#
_symmetry.space_group_name_H-M   'P 1'
#
loop_
_entity.id
_entity.type
_entity.pdbx_description
1 polymer ?
#
loop_
_entity_poly.entity_id
_entity_poly.type
_entity_poly.pdbx_seq_one_letter_code
_entity_poly.pdbx_strand_id
1 'polypeptide(L)'
;MEWIENANIDDQRDLLLSIFVCLAKLQEGKELALAMPINLSIQQILSVVEMHCSHKYDGRGGSRLPVIALYSIYQIIVEEFERYEGLTLLPLESHSSADARSGMGGDINVVNDEGDVVEAVEVKMGIPVDENLVMAISQKILSMKINRYYILTTAPHREEHSEKIDQLLHGVRSTNGCQVIVNGVFDTLRYYLRLIKSPAHFVEKYVENLKTDGDVRYEFKVVWNELVSEITI
;
A
#
# COMPACT_ATOMS: atom_id res chain seq x y z
N MET A 1 -8.49 -19.49 28.64
CA MET A 1 -8.76 -18.79 29.93
C MET A 1 -8.37 -19.62 31.15
N GLU A 2 -8.57 -20.93 31.15
CA GLU A 2 -8.19 -21.82 32.27
C GLU A 2 -6.72 -21.75 32.74
N TRP A 3 -5.77 -21.46 31.83
CA TRP A 3 -4.35 -21.34 32.23
C TRP A 3 -4.10 -20.11 33.11
N ILE A 4 -4.78 -18.97 32.84
CA ILE A 4 -4.63 -17.74 33.62
C ILE A 4 -5.21 -17.91 35.05
N GLU A 5 -6.29 -18.65 35.20
CA GLU A 5 -6.96 -18.89 36.47
C GLU A 5 -6.14 -19.81 37.39
N ASN A 6 -5.30 -20.68 36.81
CA ASN A 6 -4.47 -21.64 37.54
C ASN A 6 -2.99 -21.21 37.68
N ALA A 7 -2.60 -20.06 37.08
CA ALA A 7 -1.26 -19.53 37.18
C ALA A 7 -1.00 -18.99 38.61
N ASN A 8 0.25 -19.08 39.07
CA ASN A 8 0.61 -18.46 40.33
C ASN A 8 0.56 -16.93 40.24
N ILE A 9 0.55 -16.24 41.38
CA ILE A 9 0.41 -14.79 41.48
C ILE A 9 1.53 -14.06 40.75
N ASP A 10 2.76 -14.59 40.75
CA ASP A 10 3.90 -13.98 40.07
C ASP A 10 3.75 -14.07 38.52
N ASP A 11 3.33 -15.22 38.00
CA ASP A 11 3.06 -15.40 36.59
C ASP A 11 1.91 -14.49 36.10
N GLN A 12 0.86 -14.32 36.89
CA GLN A 12 -0.24 -13.40 36.60
C GLN A 12 0.22 -11.95 36.55
N ARG A 13 1.09 -11.56 37.49
CA ARG A 13 1.69 -10.23 37.56
C ARG A 13 2.57 -9.95 36.35
N ASP A 14 3.43 -10.89 35.95
CA ASP A 14 4.32 -10.76 34.80
C ASP A 14 3.53 -10.68 33.48
N LEU A 15 2.44 -11.44 33.34
CA LEU A 15 1.54 -11.34 32.22
C LEU A 15 0.88 -9.94 32.14
N LEU A 16 0.37 -9.45 33.29
CA LEU A 16 -0.22 -8.11 33.35
C LEU A 16 0.78 -7.02 32.99
N LEU A 17 2.01 -7.10 33.53
CA LEU A 17 3.08 -6.16 33.17
C LEU A 17 3.39 -6.21 31.68
N SER A 18 3.47 -7.39 31.09
CA SER A 18 3.69 -7.56 29.65
C SER A 18 2.57 -6.93 28.82
N ILE A 19 1.31 -7.09 29.23
CA ILE A 19 0.15 -6.48 28.59
C ILE A 19 0.24 -4.95 28.70
N PHE A 20 0.54 -4.40 29.88
CA PHE A 20 0.69 -2.95 30.06
C PHE A 20 1.84 -2.37 29.24
N VAL A 21 2.98 -3.05 29.17
CA VAL A 21 4.10 -2.64 28.32
C VAL A 21 3.69 -2.65 26.84
N CYS A 22 2.98 -3.68 26.39
CA CYS A 22 2.46 -3.72 25.02
C CYS A 22 1.46 -2.59 24.73
N LEU A 23 0.54 -2.32 25.66
CA LEU A 23 -0.43 -1.23 25.53
C LEU A 23 0.26 0.14 25.53
N ALA A 24 1.25 0.36 26.42
CA ALA A 24 2.04 1.58 26.44
C ALA A 24 2.77 1.81 25.10
N LYS A 25 3.45 0.79 24.58
CA LYS A 25 4.10 0.86 23.25
C LYS A 25 3.11 1.14 22.11
N LEU A 26 1.93 0.57 22.16
CA LEU A 26 0.87 0.85 21.19
C LEU A 26 0.37 2.30 21.28
N GLN A 27 0.33 2.85 22.49
CA GLN A 27 -0.09 4.22 22.74
C GLN A 27 1.01 5.22 22.36
N GLU A 28 2.27 4.95 22.72
CA GLU A 28 3.44 5.70 22.27
C GLU A 28 3.52 5.75 20.74
N GLY A 29 3.22 4.63 20.05
CA GLY A 29 3.19 4.57 18.59
C GLY A 29 2.15 5.47 17.94
N LYS A 30 1.07 5.80 18.64
CA LYS A 30 0.06 6.76 18.16
C LYS A 30 0.49 8.21 18.38
N GLU A 31 1.33 8.45 19.38
CA GLU A 31 1.83 9.78 19.77
C GLU A 31 3.19 10.12 19.14
N LEU A 32 3.85 9.17 18.48
CA LEU A 32 5.12 9.42 17.83
C LEU A 32 4.98 10.50 16.75
N ALA A 33 5.63 11.63 16.96
CA ALA A 33 5.73 12.67 15.94
C ALA A 33 6.52 12.16 14.76
N LEU A 34 5.88 12.08 13.60
CA LEU A 34 6.55 11.66 12.37
C LEU A 34 7.29 12.83 11.74
N ALA A 35 8.50 12.55 11.30
CA ALA A 35 9.31 13.50 10.57
C ALA A 35 8.62 13.88 9.25
N MET A 36 8.56 15.20 9.00
CA MET A 36 8.00 15.79 7.80
C MET A 36 9.13 16.49 7.04
N PRO A 37 9.86 15.79 6.18
CA PRO A 37 10.94 16.41 5.43
C PRO A 37 10.40 17.38 4.40
N ILE A 38 11.04 18.53 4.29
CA ILE A 38 10.72 19.59 3.32
C ILE A 38 11.82 19.70 2.29
N ASN A 39 11.47 20.18 1.11
CA ASN A 39 12.43 20.45 0.01
C ASN A 39 13.22 19.24 -0.50
N LEU A 40 12.64 18.02 -0.40
CA LEU A 40 13.24 16.84 -1.02
C LEU A 40 13.03 16.85 -2.53
N SER A 41 14.07 16.48 -3.27
CA SER A 41 13.96 16.14 -4.68
C SER A 41 13.14 14.84 -4.86
N ILE A 42 12.55 14.64 -6.04
CA ILE A 42 11.84 13.40 -6.39
C ILE A 42 12.73 12.16 -6.14
N GLN A 43 14.02 12.26 -6.45
CA GLN A 43 14.97 11.16 -6.23
C GLN A 43 15.14 10.83 -4.73
N GLN A 44 15.24 11.84 -3.87
CA GLN A 44 15.32 11.64 -2.42
C GLN A 44 14.03 11.07 -1.85
N ILE A 45 12.87 11.57 -2.31
CA ILE A 45 11.54 11.00 -1.92
C ILE A 45 11.47 9.52 -2.29
N LEU A 46 11.81 9.17 -3.52
CA LEU A 46 11.80 7.77 -3.97
C LEU A 46 12.76 6.91 -3.15
N SER A 47 13.99 7.40 -2.92
CA SER A 47 15.00 6.66 -2.16
C SER A 47 14.53 6.37 -0.74
N VAL A 48 13.98 7.36 -0.02
CA VAL A 48 13.53 7.15 1.36
C VAL A 48 12.32 6.23 1.43
N VAL A 49 11.36 6.36 0.51
CA VAL A 49 10.18 5.48 0.47
C VAL A 49 10.57 4.06 0.09
N GLU A 50 11.48 3.87 -0.85
CA GLU A 50 12.00 2.55 -1.24
C GLU A 50 12.75 1.89 -0.08
N MET A 51 13.65 2.61 0.60
CA MET A 51 14.34 2.12 1.81
C MET A 51 13.34 1.75 2.90
N HIS A 52 12.32 2.58 3.13
CA HIS A 52 11.27 2.32 4.12
C HIS A 52 10.47 1.05 3.78
N CYS A 53 10.05 0.87 2.53
CA CYS A 53 9.34 -0.33 2.09
C CYS A 53 10.22 -1.60 2.12
N SER A 54 11.52 -1.46 1.85
CA SER A 54 12.47 -2.59 1.75
C SER A 54 13.14 -2.94 3.07
N HIS A 55 12.91 -2.17 4.12
CA HIS A 55 13.48 -2.43 5.45
C HIS A 55 13.02 -3.79 5.97
N LYS A 56 13.93 -4.52 6.63
CA LYS A 56 13.61 -5.81 7.26
C LYS A 56 13.00 -5.58 8.63
N TYR A 57 11.69 -5.70 8.71
CA TYR A 57 10.95 -5.60 9.96
C TYR A 57 10.85 -6.96 10.66
N ASP A 58 10.89 -6.96 12.00
CA ASP A 58 10.83 -8.18 12.84
C ASP A 58 9.45 -8.85 12.85
N GLY A 59 8.53 -8.42 12.01
CA GLY A 59 7.17 -8.94 12.01
C GLY A 59 6.49 -8.89 10.65
N ARG A 60 5.22 -9.31 10.65
CA ARG A 60 4.36 -9.23 9.47
C ARG A 60 3.85 -7.80 9.28
N GLY A 61 3.46 -7.43 8.07
CA GLY A 61 2.77 -6.17 7.77
C GLY A 61 3.56 -5.16 6.94
N GLY A 62 4.85 -5.40 6.66
CA GLY A 62 5.65 -4.54 5.78
C GLY A 62 5.04 -4.35 4.38
N SER A 63 4.23 -5.31 3.92
CA SER A 63 3.48 -5.22 2.66
C SER A 63 2.46 -4.07 2.63
N ARG A 64 2.10 -3.50 3.79
CA ARG A 64 1.22 -2.34 3.87
C ARG A 64 1.90 -1.05 3.39
N LEU A 65 3.21 -0.92 3.58
CA LEU A 65 3.94 0.30 3.23
C LEU A 65 3.90 0.66 1.74
N PRO A 66 4.16 -0.24 0.78
CA PRO A 66 4.02 0.08 -0.62
C PRO A 66 2.56 0.37 -1.02
N VAL A 67 1.57 -0.23 -0.36
CA VAL A 67 0.15 0.12 -0.57
C VAL A 67 -0.11 1.56 -0.12
N ILE A 68 0.38 1.95 1.06
CA ILE A 68 0.25 3.33 1.57
C ILE A 68 0.95 4.32 0.63
N ALA A 69 2.16 4.01 0.13
CA ALA A 69 2.86 4.89 -0.79
C ALA A 69 2.04 5.13 -2.08
N LEU A 70 1.49 4.07 -2.66
CA LEU A 70 0.64 4.19 -3.84
C LEU A 70 -0.70 4.87 -3.53
N TYR A 71 -1.30 4.60 -2.39
CA TYR A 71 -2.53 5.27 -1.97
C TYR A 71 -2.33 6.77 -1.80
N SER A 72 -1.20 7.19 -1.20
CA SER A 72 -0.86 8.60 -1.02
C SER A 72 -0.72 9.35 -2.34
N ILE A 73 -0.14 8.72 -3.36
CA ILE A 73 -0.09 9.36 -4.70
C ILE A 73 -1.47 9.35 -5.37
N TYR A 74 -2.28 8.31 -5.17
CA TYR A 74 -3.64 8.23 -5.69
C TYR A 74 -4.55 9.31 -5.09
N GLN A 75 -4.42 9.66 -3.82
CA GLN A 75 -5.14 10.77 -3.21
C GLN A 75 -4.90 12.10 -3.96
N ILE A 76 -3.69 12.30 -4.50
CA ILE A 76 -3.33 13.51 -5.23
C ILE A 76 -3.76 13.44 -6.69
N ILE A 77 -3.47 12.33 -7.38
CA ILE A 77 -3.77 12.25 -8.81
C ILE A 77 -5.27 12.20 -9.11
N VAL A 78 -6.07 11.65 -8.19
CA VAL A 78 -7.54 11.67 -8.31
C VAL A 78 -8.09 13.09 -8.18
N GLU A 79 -7.45 13.94 -7.38
CA GLU A 79 -7.83 15.35 -7.25
C GLU A 79 -7.27 16.23 -8.39
N GLU A 80 -6.08 15.92 -8.92
CA GLU A 80 -5.38 16.81 -9.86
C GLU A 80 -5.59 16.48 -11.34
N PHE A 81 -5.92 15.23 -11.66
CA PHE A 81 -5.96 14.80 -13.06
C PHE A 81 -7.39 14.73 -13.57
N GLU A 82 -7.62 15.41 -14.68
CA GLU A 82 -8.89 15.51 -15.41
C GLU A 82 -9.52 14.12 -15.69
N ARG A 83 -8.69 13.10 -15.92
CA ARG A 83 -9.16 11.72 -16.18
C ARG A 83 -9.90 11.08 -14.99
N TYR A 84 -9.82 11.66 -13.82
CA TYR A 84 -10.51 11.20 -12.61
C TYR A 84 -11.70 12.10 -12.22
N GLU A 85 -12.04 13.07 -13.07
CA GLU A 85 -13.21 13.89 -12.84
C GLU A 85 -14.48 13.04 -12.72
N GLY A 86 -15.27 13.24 -11.67
CA GLY A 86 -16.44 12.42 -11.36
C GLY A 86 -16.11 11.04 -10.78
N LEU A 87 -14.86 10.77 -10.41
CA LEU A 87 -14.45 9.52 -9.77
C LEU A 87 -14.04 9.77 -8.32
N THR A 88 -14.22 8.75 -7.48
CA THR A 88 -13.89 8.79 -6.06
C THR A 88 -12.88 7.71 -5.69
N LEU A 89 -11.81 8.09 -4.98
CA LEU A 89 -10.89 7.14 -4.36
C LEU A 89 -11.50 6.60 -3.08
N LEU A 90 -11.67 5.28 -2.98
CA LEU A 90 -12.14 4.66 -1.75
C LEU A 90 -11.07 4.66 -0.66
N PRO A 91 -11.45 4.76 0.63
CA PRO A 91 -10.52 4.60 1.74
C PRO A 91 -9.83 3.24 1.70
N LEU A 92 -8.59 3.17 2.21
CA LEU A 92 -7.90 1.91 2.39
C LEU A 92 -8.64 1.05 3.43
N GLU A 93 -8.92 -0.20 3.06
CA GLU A 93 -9.47 -1.17 3.99
C GLU A 93 -8.40 -1.75 4.90
N SER A 94 -8.78 -2.06 6.16
CA SER A 94 -7.91 -2.81 7.06
C SER A 94 -7.78 -4.27 6.59
N HIS A 95 -6.57 -4.82 6.69
CA HIS A 95 -6.31 -6.24 6.37
C HIS A 95 -7.10 -7.22 7.25
N SER A 96 -7.63 -6.77 8.39
CA SER A 96 -8.41 -7.58 9.32
C SER A 96 -9.89 -7.75 8.93
N SER A 97 -10.39 -6.98 7.98
CA SER A 97 -11.79 -7.02 7.55
C SER A 97 -12.02 -8.14 6.54
N ALA A 98 -12.31 -9.35 7.02
CA ALA A 98 -12.57 -10.51 6.16
C ALA A 98 -13.84 -10.34 5.29
N ASP A 99 -14.81 -9.55 5.75
CA ASP A 99 -16.13 -9.37 5.09
C ASP A 99 -16.11 -8.28 4.00
N ALA A 100 -15.13 -7.39 4.00
CA ALA A 100 -15.05 -6.26 3.06
C ALA A 100 -14.48 -6.65 1.68
N ARG A 101 -13.88 -7.83 1.52
CA ARG A 101 -13.23 -8.25 0.27
C ARG A 101 -14.16 -8.70 -0.85
N SER A 102 -15.44 -8.93 -0.57
CA SER A 102 -16.41 -9.32 -1.59
C SER A 102 -16.90 -8.10 -2.38
N GLY A 103 -16.24 -7.81 -3.50
CA GLY A 103 -16.60 -6.70 -4.39
C GLY A 103 -15.48 -5.71 -4.70
N MET A 104 -14.36 -5.76 -3.96
CA MET A 104 -13.22 -4.88 -4.20
C MET A 104 -12.30 -5.41 -5.31
N GLY A 105 -11.90 -4.52 -6.20
CA GLY A 105 -11.02 -4.86 -7.32
C GLY A 105 -9.59 -5.19 -6.89
N GLY A 106 -9.02 -4.45 -5.95
CA GLY A 106 -7.64 -4.54 -5.51
C GLY A 106 -7.41 -3.88 -4.16
N ASP A 107 -6.14 -3.66 -3.80
CA ASP A 107 -5.74 -2.95 -2.58
C ASP A 107 -6.17 -1.47 -2.58
N ILE A 108 -6.21 -0.85 -3.77
CA ILE A 108 -6.66 0.54 -3.99
C ILE A 108 -7.75 0.50 -5.05
N ASN A 109 -8.85 1.21 -4.81
CA ASN A 109 -9.99 1.21 -5.71
C ASN A 109 -10.50 2.63 -5.96
N VAL A 110 -10.76 2.94 -7.23
CA VAL A 110 -11.41 4.17 -7.68
C VAL A 110 -12.76 3.80 -8.26
N VAL A 111 -13.80 4.46 -7.80
CA VAL A 111 -15.19 4.18 -8.19
C VAL A 111 -15.83 5.37 -8.90
N ASN A 112 -16.86 5.08 -9.67
CA ASN A 112 -17.76 6.10 -10.26
C ASN A 112 -18.87 6.49 -9.25
N ASP A 113 -19.74 7.40 -9.63
CA ASP A 113 -20.86 7.88 -8.82
C ASP A 113 -21.90 6.77 -8.52
N GLU A 114 -21.92 5.68 -9.29
CA GLU A 114 -22.78 4.51 -9.08
C GLU A 114 -22.18 3.52 -8.06
N GLY A 115 -20.91 3.75 -7.66
CA GLY A 115 -20.17 2.87 -6.76
C GLY A 115 -19.45 1.72 -7.46
N ASP A 116 -19.48 1.65 -8.79
CA ASP A 116 -18.76 0.63 -9.55
C ASP A 116 -17.25 0.94 -9.57
N VAL A 117 -16.44 -0.09 -9.31
CA VAL A 117 -14.97 0.03 -9.40
C VAL A 117 -14.57 0.17 -10.86
N VAL A 118 -14.02 1.33 -11.23
CA VAL A 118 -13.56 1.63 -12.59
C VAL A 118 -12.05 1.48 -12.78
N GLU A 119 -11.30 1.65 -11.71
CA GLU A 119 -9.85 1.43 -11.67
C GLU A 119 -9.47 0.74 -10.35
N ALA A 120 -8.59 -0.26 -10.42
CA ALA A 120 -8.10 -0.97 -9.25
C ALA A 120 -6.58 -1.18 -9.34
N VAL A 121 -5.93 -1.21 -8.17
CA VAL A 121 -4.49 -1.48 -8.03
C VAL A 121 -4.29 -2.64 -7.07
N GLU A 122 -3.59 -3.65 -7.52
CA GLU A 122 -3.11 -4.77 -6.72
C GLU A 122 -1.61 -4.62 -6.49
N VAL A 123 -1.17 -4.66 -5.25
CA VAL A 123 0.22 -4.45 -4.85
C VAL A 123 0.83 -5.75 -4.36
N LYS A 124 1.97 -6.11 -4.92
CA LYS A 124 2.70 -7.34 -4.56
C LYS A 124 4.07 -6.98 -4.01
N MET A 125 4.27 -7.17 -2.72
CA MET A 125 5.58 -6.92 -2.08
C MET A 125 6.48 -8.14 -2.25
N GLY A 126 7.61 -7.96 -2.95
CA GLY A 126 8.64 -8.99 -3.15
C GLY A 126 8.19 -10.19 -4.00
N ILE A 127 7.01 -10.12 -4.62
CA ILE A 127 6.47 -11.21 -5.45
C ILE A 127 6.60 -10.80 -6.92
N PRO A 128 7.38 -11.55 -7.73
CA PRO A 128 7.43 -11.31 -9.16
C PRO A 128 6.06 -11.55 -9.81
N VAL A 129 5.77 -10.78 -10.85
CA VAL A 129 4.56 -11.01 -11.64
C VAL A 129 4.83 -12.14 -12.62
N ASP A 130 4.21 -13.28 -12.36
CA ASP A 130 4.27 -14.48 -13.20
C ASP A 130 2.92 -14.76 -13.87
N GLU A 131 2.91 -15.77 -14.74
CA GLU A 131 1.72 -16.19 -15.48
C GLU A 131 0.57 -16.62 -14.57
N ASN A 132 0.87 -17.27 -13.42
CA ASN A 132 -0.15 -17.76 -12.50
C ASN A 132 -0.85 -16.60 -11.80
N LEU A 133 -0.07 -15.58 -11.37
CA LEU A 133 -0.61 -14.37 -10.78
C LEU A 133 -1.51 -13.61 -11.77
N VAL A 134 -1.03 -13.43 -13.01
CA VAL A 134 -1.80 -12.76 -14.07
C VAL A 134 -3.08 -13.54 -14.38
N MET A 135 -3.01 -14.86 -14.46
CA MET A 135 -4.19 -15.70 -14.69
C MET A 135 -5.23 -15.59 -13.56
N ALA A 136 -4.79 -15.66 -12.31
CA ALA A 136 -5.68 -15.52 -11.16
C ALA A 136 -6.38 -14.14 -11.12
N ILE A 137 -5.63 -13.08 -11.40
CA ILE A 137 -6.17 -11.71 -11.46
C ILE A 137 -7.10 -11.56 -12.67
N SER A 138 -6.75 -12.14 -13.82
CA SER A 138 -7.60 -12.12 -15.01
C SER A 138 -8.98 -12.72 -14.75
N GLN A 139 -9.04 -13.85 -14.04
CA GLN A 139 -10.31 -14.47 -13.64
C GLN A 139 -11.15 -13.55 -12.73
N LYS A 140 -10.50 -12.86 -11.79
CA LYS A 140 -11.14 -11.87 -10.93
C LYS A 140 -11.73 -10.70 -11.74
N ILE A 141 -10.96 -10.16 -12.67
CA ILE A 141 -11.36 -9.03 -13.51
C ILE A 141 -12.54 -9.39 -14.42
N LEU A 142 -12.59 -10.62 -14.96
CA LEU A 142 -13.66 -11.04 -15.86
C LEU A 142 -15.06 -10.99 -15.20
N SER A 143 -15.13 -11.06 -13.89
CA SER A 143 -16.38 -10.92 -13.13
C SER A 143 -16.76 -9.48 -12.80
N MET A 144 -15.91 -8.51 -13.13
CA MET A 144 -16.02 -7.09 -12.75
C MET A 144 -16.01 -6.19 -14.00
N LYS A 145 -16.64 -5.02 -13.90
CA LYS A 145 -16.62 -3.99 -14.98
C LYS A 145 -15.52 -2.96 -14.71
N ILE A 146 -14.27 -3.41 -14.64
CA ILE A 146 -13.11 -2.55 -14.37
C ILE A 146 -12.50 -2.09 -15.71
N ASN A 147 -12.28 -0.78 -15.88
CA ASN A 147 -11.67 -0.23 -17.09
C ASN A 147 -10.14 -0.37 -17.09
N ARG A 148 -9.51 -0.22 -15.91
CA ARG A 148 -8.06 -0.35 -15.71
C ARG A 148 -7.74 -1.13 -14.46
N TYR A 149 -6.77 -2.00 -14.58
CA TYR A 149 -6.27 -2.80 -13.48
C TYR A 149 -4.75 -2.79 -13.44
N TYR A 150 -4.17 -2.31 -12.35
CA TYR A 150 -2.73 -2.28 -12.16
C TYR A 150 -2.27 -3.44 -11.28
N ILE A 151 -1.28 -4.19 -11.76
CA ILE A 151 -0.55 -5.19 -10.99
C ILE A 151 0.83 -4.61 -10.74
N LEU A 152 1.07 -4.11 -9.53
CA LEU A 152 2.30 -3.41 -9.18
C LEU A 152 3.11 -4.24 -8.21
N THR A 153 4.39 -4.45 -8.51
CA THR A 153 5.29 -5.23 -7.66
C THR A 153 6.49 -4.42 -7.17
N THR A 154 6.99 -4.74 -5.95
CA THR A 154 8.30 -4.26 -5.49
C THR A 154 9.44 -5.22 -5.85
N ALA A 155 9.13 -6.41 -6.39
CA ALA A 155 10.15 -7.30 -6.92
C ALA A 155 10.75 -6.72 -8.21
N PRO A 156 12.01 -7.07 -8.55
CA PRO A 156 12.55 -6.74 -9.86
C PRO A 156 11.61 -7.27 -10.96
N HIS A 157 11.20 -6.40 -11.85
CA HIS A 157 10.36 -6.76 -12.98
C HIS A 157 11.07 -6.40 -14.28
N ARG A 158 10.69 -7.07 -15.35
CA ARG A 158 11.18 -6.78 -16.70
C ARG A 158 10.13 -5.96 -17.43
N GLU A 159 10.56 -5.01 -18.24
CA GLU A 159 9.64 -4.26 -19.12
C GLU A 159 8.99 -5.18 -20.16
N GLU A 160 9.73 -6.22 -20.59
CA GLU A 160 9.22 -7.24 -21.50
C GLU A 160 8.65 -8.40 -20.69
N HIS A 161 7.39 -8.70 -20.92
CA HIS A 161 6.71 -9.86 -20.35
C HIS A 161 6.97 -11.12 -21.19
N SER A 162 6.67 -12.31 -20.62
CA SER A 162 6.62 -13.52 -21.42
C SER A 162 5.47 -13.43 -22.44
N GLU A 163 5.64 -14.04 -23.60
CA GLU A 163 4.58 -14.11 -24.64
C GLU A 163 3.23 -14.58 -24.05
N LYS A 164 3.28 -15.44 -23.06
CA LYS A 164 2.09 -15.98 -22.41
C LYS A 164 1.40 -14.96 -21.50
N ILE A 165 2.16 -14.13 -20.79
CA ILE A 165 1.60 -13.00 -20.04
C ILE A 165 0.92 -12.04 -21.02
N ASP A 166 1.57 -11.67 -22.09
CA ASP A 166 1.02 -10.77 -23.11
C ASP A 166 -0.27 -11.32 -23.74
N GLN A 167 -0.33 -12.61 -24.00
CA GLN A 167 -1.54 -13.28 -24.49
C GLN A 167 -2.68 -13.23 -23.46
N LEU A 168 -2.39 -13.43 -22.16
CA LEU A 168 -3.38 -13.31 -21.08
C LEU A 168 -3.90 -11.89 -20.96
N LEU A 169 -3.02 -10.89 -20.97
CA LEU A 169 -3.39 -9.47 -20.89
C LEU A 169 -4.24 -9.04 -22.09
N HIS A 170 -3.85 -9.49 -23.29
CA HIS A 170 -4.63 -9.26 -24.51
C HIS A 170 -6.01 -9.93 -24.45
N GLY A 171 -6.08 -11.15 -23.93
CA GLY A 171 -7.32 -11.88 -23.72
C GLY A 171 -8.30 -11.13 -22.81
N VAL A 172 -7.83 -10.62 -21.66
CA VAL A 172 -8.66 -9.81 -20.76
C VAL A 172 -9.20 -8.58 -21.47
N ARG A 173 -8.34 -7.83 -22.16
CA ARG A 173 -8.74 -6.64 -22.90
C ARG A 173 -9.78 -6.93 -23.97
N SER A 174 -9.61 -8.03 -24.70
CA SER A 174 -10.52 -8.41 -25.80
C SER A 174 -11.89 -8.90 -25.29
N THR A 175 -11.92 -9.50 -24.07
CA THR A 175 -13.13 -10.12 -23.54
C THR A 175 -14.00 -9.14 -22.76
N ASN A 176 -13.42 -8.26 -21.93
CA ASN A 176 -14.18 -7.33 -21.08
C ASN A 176 -13.76 -5.86 -21.20
N GLY A 177 -12.81 -5.54 -22.08
CA GLY A 177 -12.34 -4.17 -22.30
C GLY A 177 -11.35 -3.64 -21.25
N CYS A 178 -11.02 -4.40 -20.20
CA CYS A 178 -10.12 -3.97 -19.14
C CYS A 178 -8.68 -3.87 -19.65
N GLN A 179 -8.06 -2.73 -19.43
CA GLN A 179 -6.62 -2.55 -19.65
C GLN A 179 -5.86 -2.98 -18.36
N VAL A 180 -5.19 -4.11 -18.41
CA VAL A 180 -4.31 -4.55 -17.34
C VAL A 180 -2.89 -4.02 -17.59
N ILE A 181 -2.30 -3.41 -16.55
CA ILE A 181 -0.97 -2.80 -16.58
C ILE A 181 -0.11 -3.45 -15.52
N VAL A 182 0.99 -4.06 -15.94
CA VAL A 182 2.00 -4.65 -15.03
C VAL A 182 3.19 -3.69 -14.96
N ASN A 183 3.59 -3.29 -13.74
CA ASN A 183 4.73 -2.38 -13.56
C ASN A 183 5.35 -2.52 -12.16
N GLY A 184 6.50 -1.84 -11.95
CA GLY A 184 7.11 -1.65 -10.65
C GLY A 184 6.36 -0.60 -9.80
N VAL A 185 6.27 -0.85 -8.49
CA VAL A 185 5.70 0.13 -7.54
C VAL A 185 6.46 1.45 -7.62
N PHE A 186 7.79 1.42 -7.53
CA PHE A 186 8.62 2.63 -7.48
C PHE A 186 8.75 3.32 -8.83
N ASP A 187 8.64 2.57 -9.95
CA ASP A 187 8.59 3.18 -11.29
C ASP A 187 7.28 3.92 -11.52
N THR A 188 6.17 3.33 -11.08
CA THR A 188 4.86 3.97 -11.09
C THR A 188 4.84 5.22 -10.22
N LEU A 189 5.40 5.13 -9.00
CA LEU A 189 5.50 6.28 -8.09
C LEU A 189 6.37 7.39 -8.69
N ARG A 190 7.53 7.05 -9.29
CA ARG A 190 8.42 7.99 -9.99
C ARG A 190 7.70 8.70 -11.13
N TYR A 191 6.90 7.97 -11.88
CA TYR A 191 6.13 8.54 -12.99
C TYR A 191 5.14 9.58 -12.48
N TYR A 192 4.32 9.25 -11.49
CA TYR A 192 3.32 10.17 -10.96
C TYR A 192 3.92 11.36 -10.22
N LEU A 193 5.01 11.18 -9.45
CA LEU A 193 5.70 12.27 -8.78
C LEU A 193 6.22 13.36 -9.73
N ARG A 194 6.45 13.03 -11.00
CA ARG A 194 6.83 14.00 -12.04
C ARG A 194 5.64 14.76 -12.63
N LEU A 195 4.44 14.24 -12.46
CA LEU A 195 3.24 14.79 -13.08
C LEU A 195 2.39 15.63 -12.13
N ILE A 196 2.45 15.35 -10.83
CA ILE A 196 1.73 16.13 -9.81
C ILE A 196 2.33 17.52 -9.62
N LYS A 197 1.51 18.48 -9.17
CA LYS A 197 1.93 19.87 -8.98
C LYS A 197 3.04 20.04 -7.95
N SER A 198 2.99 19.25 -6.87
CA SER A 198 3.98 19.36 -5.78
C SER A 198 4.36 17.99 -5.22
N PRO A 199 5.62 17.53 -5.41
CA PRO A 199 6.12 16.33 -4.75
C PRO A 199 6.08 16.39 -3.21
N ALA A 200 6.16 17.58 -2.61
CA ALA A 200 6.03 17.76 -1.16
C ALA A 200 4.66 17.32 -0.66
N HIS A 201 3.60 17.57 -1.41
CA HIS A 201 2.24 17.12 -1.06
C HIS A 201 2.14 15.59 -0.97
N PHE A 202 2.90 14.85 -1.79
CA PHE A 202 2.99 13.40 -1.65
C PHE A 202 3.61 13.00 -0.29
N VAL A 203 4.67 13.67 0.14
CA VAL A 203 5.30 13.39 1.44
C VAL A 203 4.32 13.66 2.58
N GLU A 204 3.57 14.76 2.51
CA GLU A 204 2.51 15.09 3.49
C GLU A 204 1.46 13.98 3.57
N LYS A 205 0.92 13.53 2.42
CA LYS A 205 -0.07 12.46 2.36
C LYS A 205 0.50 11.12 2.86
N TYR A 206 1.75 10.79 2.51
CA TYR A 206 2.40 9.58 2.96
C TYR A 206 2.55 9.55 4.50
N VAL A 207 3.04 10.63 5.09
CA VAL A 207 3.19 10.77 6.55
C VAL A 207 1.84 10.76 7.25
N GLU A 208 0.83 11.43 6.70
CA GLU A 208 -0.54 11.41 7.22
C GLU A 208 -1.11 9.98 7.26
N ASN A 209 -0.96 9.24 6.15
CA ASN A 209 -1.41 7.85 6.07
C ASN A 209 -0.61 6.93 7.01
N LEU A 210 0.71 7.10 7.15
CA LEU A 210 1.49 6.38 8.16
C LEU A 210 1.01 6.62 9.58
N LYS A 211 0.53 7.84 9.86
CA LYS A 211 0.03 8.22 11.18
C LYS A 211 -1.34 7.60 11.48
N THR A 212 -2.24 7.63 10.51
CA THR A 212 -3.66 7.32 10.68
C THR A 212 -4.04 5.88 10.38
N ASP A 213 -3.27 5.18 9.54
CA ASP A 213 -3.56 3.79 9.17
C ASP A 213 -3.35 2.84 10.36
N GLY A 214 -4.40 2.09 10.70
CA GLY A 214 -4.40 1.19 11.87
C GLY A 214 -3.52 -0.06 11.72
N ASP A 215 -3.13 -0.42 10.49
CA ASP A 215 -2.26 -1.56 10.20
C ASP A 215 -0.77 -1.15 10.20
N VAL A 216 -0.46 0.16 10.30
CA VAL A 216 0.91 0.69 10.42
C VAL A 216 1.41 0.54 11.85
N ARG A 217 2.39 -0.30 12.03
CA ARG A 217 2.99 -0.60 13.32
C ARG A 217 3.94 0.51 13.77
N TYR A 218 4.18 0.57 15.10
CA TYR A 218 5.09 1.55 15.71
C TYR A 218 6.50 1.49 15.09
N GLU A 219 7.03 0.30 14.88
CA GLU A 219 8.38 0.11 14.30
C GLU A 219 8.50 0.74 12.90
N PHE A 220 7.44 0.74 12.08
CA PHE A 220 7.48 1.38 10.76
C PHE A 220 7.63 2.91 10.90
N LYS A 221 6.95 3.50 11.88
CA LYS A 221 7.03 4.93 12.19
C LYS A 221 8.41 5.35 12.69
N VAL A 222 9.05 4.49 13.50
CA VAL A 222 10.42 4.72 13.99
C VAL A 222 11.40 4.69 12.82
N VAL A 223 11.34 3.65 11.99
CA VAL A 223 12.22 3.52 10.82
C VAL A 223 12.05 4.68 9.85
N TRP A 224 10.81 5.15 9.63
CA TRP A 224 10.57 6.36 8.84
C TRP A 224 11.36 7.56 9.37
N ASN A 225 11.28 7.83 10.67
CA ASN A 225 11.99 8.95 11.29
C ASN A 225 13.52 8.81 11.19
N GLU A 226 14.05 7.61 11.35
CA GLU A 226 15.47 7.31 11.20
C GLU A 226 15.94 7.60 9.77
N LEU A 227 15.25 7.06 8.77
CA LEU A 227 15.58 7.25 7.35
C LEU A 227 15.51 8.73 6.94
N VAL A 228 14.50 9.47 7.40
CA VAL A 228 14.38 10.91 7.12
C VAL A 228 15.54 11.67 7.74
N SER A 229 15.97 11.31 8.95
CA SER A 229 17.10 11.98 9.60
C SER A 229 18.40 11.81 8.83
N GLU A 230 18.63 10.65 8.19
CA GLU A 230 19.81 10.35 7.39
C GLU A 230 19.91 11.17 6.10
N ILE A 231 18.76 11.50 5.47
CA ILE A 231 18.75 12.25 4.21
C ILE A 231 18.69 13.77 4.38
N THR A 232 18.47 14.24 5.61
CA THR A 232 18.32 15.69 5.89
C THR A 232 19.65 16.30 6.38
N ILE A 233 20.70 15.49 6.52
CA ILE A 233 22.06 15.92 6.85
C ILE A 233 22.81 16.27 5.56
#